data_3891a5821aaafa9d554b350a10f1f80e
#
_entry.id   3891a5821aaafa9d554b350a10f1f80e
#
_cell.length_a   1.000
_cell.length_b   1.000
_cell.length_c   1.000
_cell.angle_alpha   90.00
_cell.angle_beta   90.00
_cell.angle_gamma   90.00
#
_symmetry.space_group_name_H-M   'P 1'
#
loop_
_entity.id
_entity.type
_entity.pdbx_description
1 polymer ?
#
loop_
_entity_poly.entity_id
_entity_poly.type
_entity_poly.pdbx_seq_one_letter_code
_entity_poly.pdbx_strand_id
1 'polypeptide(L)'
;MKTISGLKFGYALFGASLGLFGLNSIAVQAAGQITFVSQGGAYQQAQTVAILDPSAKKLGITINQDSIPDAWPAIKTQVGSGKPIWDVVDTPTGYCLRGGEQGLIEKLDFSKIPNAAAMPEAYRTPYSVSYEFYSSVLAYSQKSFPQNAPNSWADFWDVKKFPGRRALRNHPIATLEAALMADGVAPDKLYPLDVDRAFKKLEEIKPHITVWWTSGAQSAQLLNDGEVDMVMAWNGRVSAVAKEGAKVTFTYNQGILQSTSLCILKGAPNLDAAVKFLNEAIDPVHQANLPLHIDYGPGNPKAFETGVIKPERAAQLPSEPANAAKQALMSYAWWSSPQGEGAEKRWAAFMQK
;
A
#
# COMPACT_ATOMS: atom_id res chain seq x y z
N MET A 1 -15.11 -59.29 72.52
CA MET A 1 -14.01 -59.71 73.44
C MET A 1 -12.81 -58.79 73.16
N LYS A 2 -12.26 -58.23 74.30
CA LYS A 2 -11.03 -57.45 74.45
C LYS A 2 -10.99 -56.03 73.77
N THR A 3 -11.35 -54.98 74.43
CA THR A 3 -10.70 -54.02 75.38
C THR A 3 -9.19 -53.87 75.22
N ILE A 4 -8.75 -52.60 75.17
CA ILE A 4 -7.70 -51.96 75.90
C ILE A 4 -7.30 -50.74 75.09
N SER A 5 -7.48 -49.58 75.60
CA SER A 5 -6.72 -48.68 76.47
C SER A 5 -6.01 -47.56 75.68
N GLY A 6 -6.37 -46.50 75.82
CA GLY A 6 -6.12 -45.15 76.25
C GLY A 6 -4.62 -44.72 76.32
N LEU A 7 -4.31 -43.64 75.64
CA LEU A 7 -3.18 -42.79 76.00
C LEU A 7 -3.48 -41.29 75.64
N LYS A 8 -3.48 -40.46 76.62
CA LYS A 8 -3.49 -38.97 76.58
C LYS A 8 -2.11 -38.50 76.19
N PHE A 9 -2.02 -37.61 75.23
CA PHE A 9 -0.82 -36.74 75.12
C PHE A 9 -1.20 -35.34 74.72
N GLY A 10 -0.43 -34.45 75.32
CA GLY A 10 -0.66 -33.05 75.60
C GLY A 10 -0.68 -32.09 74.39
N TYR A 11 -1.33 -31.01 74.64
CA TYR A 11 -1.33 -29.80 73.76
C TYR A 11 -0.01 -29.09 73.88
N ALA A 12 0.73 -29.00 72.78
CA ALA A 12 1.80 -28.03 72.58
C ALA A 12 1.30 -26.95 71.62
N LEU A 13 1.10 -25.73 72.14
CA LEU A 13 0.86 -24.51 71.36
C LEU A 13 2.14 -24.15 70.62
N PHE A 14 2.14 -24.32 69.29
CA PHE A 14 3.12 -23.67 68.42
C PHE A 14 2.46 -22.47 67.77
N GLY A 15 2.95 -21.26 68.13
CA GLY A 15 2.57 -20.00 67.52
C GLY A 15 3.11 -19.98 66.07
N ALA A 16 2.22 -20.00 65.10
CA ALA A 16 2.55 -19.77 63.70
C ALA A 16 2.45 -18.27 63.42
N SER A 17 3.60 -17.60 63.28
CA SER A 17 3.71 -16.27 62.71
C SER A 17 3.31 -16.31 61.24
N LEU A 18 2.12 -15.81 60.90
CA LEU A 18 1.73 -15.52 59.51
C LEU A 18 2.62 -14.40 58.96
N GLY A 19 3.64 -14.76 58.21
CA GLY A 19 4.33 -13.84 57.31
C GLY A 19 3.38 -13.50 56.14
N LEU A 20 2.87 -12.26 56.13
CA LEU A 20 2.22 -11.69 54.93
C LEU A 20 3.26 -11.59 53.80
N PHE A 21 3.34 -12.60 52.95
CA PHE A 21 3.93 -12.45 51.62
C PHE A 21 2.98 -11.60 50.79
N GLY A 22 3.31 -10.31 50.66
CA GLY A 22 2.67 -9.44 49.70
C GLY A 22 2.88 -10.00 48.30
N LEU A 23 1.86 -10.62 47.76
CA LEU A 23 1.78 -10.90 46.32
C LEU A 23 1.73 -9.57 45.57
N ASN A 24 2.91 -9.05 45.18
CA ASN A 24 2.98 -8.06 44.14
C ASN A 24 2.42 -8.71 42.86
N SER A 25 1.13 -8.56 42.65
CA SER A 25 0.50 -8.80 41.35
C SER A 25 1.14 -7.79 40.40
N ILE A 26 2.16 -8.23 39.66
CA ILE A 26 2.58 -7.54 38.44
C ILE A 26 1.36 -7.62 37.54
N ALA A 27 0.60 -6.53 37.49
CA ALA A 27 -0.42 -6.39 36.45
C ALA A 27 0.32 -6.53 35.11
N VAL A 28 0.22 -7.70 34.52
CA VAL A 28 0.57 -7.89 33.10
C VAL A 28 -0.40 -6.97 32.37
N GLN A 29 0.08 -5.78 32.03
CA GLN A 29 -0.65 -4.85 31.18
C GLN A 29 -0.93 -5.63 29.91
N ALA A 30 -2.20 -5.86 29.62
CA ALA A 30 -2.58 -6.56 28.39
C ALA A 30 -1.84 -5.89 27.24
N ALA A 31 -1.00 -6.66 26.57
CA ALA A 31 -0.26 -6.16 25.43
C ALA A 31 -1.30 -5.54 24.46
N GLY A 32 -1.12 -4.27 24.09
CA GLY A 32 -2.02 -3.61 23.15
C GLY A 32 -2.14 -4.45 21.87
N GLN A 33 -3.22 -4.31 21.17
CA GLN A 33 -3.37 -4.96 19.87
C GLN A 33 -3.91 -3.98 18.85
N ILE A 34 -3.66 -4.25 17.56
CA ILE A 34 -4.30 -3.58 16.43
C ILE A 34 -4.68 -4.61 15.37
N THR A 35 -5.64 -4.26 14.53
CA THR A 35 -5.91 -4.97 13.27
C THR A 35 -5.41 -4.10 12.11
N PHE A 36 -4.41 -4.60 11.41
CA PHE A 36 -3.84 -4.03 10.20
C PHE A 36 -4.42 -4.70 8.97
N VAL A 37 -4.83 -3.91 7.97
CA VAL A 37 -5.45 -4.42 6.75
C VAL A 37 -4.67 -3.96 5.53
N SER A 38 -4.38 -4.91 4.62
CA SER A 38 -3.67 -4.65 3.38
C SER A 38 -4.25 -5.48 2.22
N GLN A 39 -3.52 -5.56 1.11
CA GLN A 39 -4.00 -6.15 -0.14
C GLN A 39 -3.57 -7.60 -0.36
N GLY A 40 -3.00 -8.24 0.67
CA GLY A 40 -2.63 -9.65 0.65
C GLY A 40 -1.43 -10.00 -0.23
N GLY A 41 -1.18 -11.31 -0.35
CA GLY A 41 -0.16 -11.88 -1.21
C GLY A 41 1.27 -11.50 -0.83
N ALA A 42 2.18 -11.55 -1.82
CA ALA A 42 3.61 -11.23 -1.61
C ALA A 42 3.84 -9.81 -1.06
N TYR A 43 2.93 -8.88 -1.37
CA TYR A 43 3.00 -7.52 -0.85
C TYR A 43 2.83 -7.48 0.67
N GLN A 44 1.75 -8.07 1.19
CA GLN A 44 1.52 -8.09 2.63
C GLN A 44 2.56 -8.94 3.37
N GLN A 45 3.08 -9.99 2.74
CA GLN A 45 4.20 -10.74 3.29
C GLN A 45 5.46 -9.88 3.43
N ALA A 46 5.77 -9.05 2.45
CA ALA A 46 6.88 -8.10 2.53
C ALA A 46 6.68 -7.08 3.66
N GLN A 47 5.47 -6.55 3.81
CA GLN A 47 5.10 -5.66 4.92
C GLN A 47 5.27 -6.37 6.26
N THR A 48 4.84 -7.63 6.38
CA THR A 48 4.96 -8.41 7.61
C THR A 48 6.40 -8.46 8.07
N VAL A 49 7.30 -8.93 7.21
CA VAL A 49 8.72 -9.12 7.55
C VAL A 49 9.44 -7.80 7.80
N ALA A 50 9.19 -6.80 6.95
CA ALA A 50 9.94 -5.54 6.98
C ALA A 50 9.45 -4.57 8.05
N ILE A 51 8.16 -4.57 8.36
CA ILE A 51 7.51 -3.49 9.12
C ILE A 51 6.65 -4.01 10.26
N LEU A 52 5.71 -4.96 10.01
CA LEU A 52 4.73 -5.34 11.02
C LEU A 52 5.39 -6.07 12.19
N ASP A 53 6.17 -7.11 11.94
CA ASP A 53 6.85 -7.89 12.99
C ASP A 53 7.85 -7.04 13.79
N PRO A 54 8.74 -6.22 13.15
CA PRO A 54 9.61 -5.32 13.89
C PRO A 54 8.86 -4.29 14.74
N SER A 55 7.77 -3.71 14.20
CA SER A 55 6.93 -2.75 14.93
C SER A 55 6.21 -3.40 16.10
N ALA A 56 5.63 -4.58 15.91
CA ALA A 56 4.97 -5.36 16.96
C ALA A 56 5.93 -5.63 18.12
N LYS A 57 7.14 -6.09 17.80
CA LYS A 57 8.21 -6.36 18.78
C LYS A 57 8.62 -5.09 19.53
N LYS A 58 8.84 -3.97 18.83
CA LYS A 58 9.29 -2.69 19.42
C LYS A 58 8.23 -2.08 20.33
N LEU A 59 6.95 -2.16 19.93
CA LEU A 59 5.83 -1.60 20.67
C LEU A 59 5.28 -2.54 21.75
N GLY A 60 5.67 -3.83 21.74
CA GLY A 60 5.10 -4.83 22.66
C GLY A 60 3.61 -5.06 22.44
N ILE A 61 3.13 -5.04 21.18
CA ILE A 61 1.73 -5.23 20.82
C ILE A 61 1.55 -6.44 19.89
N THR A 62 0.31 -6.90 19.77
CA THR A 62 -0.09 -7.87 18.75
C THR A 62 -0.64 -7.11 17.53
N ILE A 63 -0.16 -7.45 16.32
CA ILE A 63 -0.71 -6.95 15.06
C ILE A 63 -1.47 -8.10 14.38
N ASN A 64 -2.80 -8.07 14.51
CA ASN A 64 -3.67 -8.95 13.74
C ASN A 64 -3.69 -8.46 12.29
N GLN A 65 -3.72 -9.37 11.34
CA GLN A 65 -3.71 -9.03 9.93
C GLN A 65 -5.01 -9.50 9.25
N ASP A 66 -5.53 -8.63 8.38
CA ASP A 66 -6.61 -8.95 7.46
C ASP A 66 -6.21 -8.51 6.05
N SER A 67 -6.87 -9.03 5.01
CA SER A 67 -6.55 -8.70 3.63
C SER A 67 -7.79 -8.56 2.78
N ILE A 68 -7.80 -7.50 1.96
CA ILE A 68 -8.88 -7.24 1.01
C ILE A 68 -8.32 -6.53 -0.23
N PRO A 69 -8.71 -6.92 -1.45
CA PRO A 69 -8.21 -6.28 -2.67
C PRO A 69 -8.61 -4.82 -2.82
N ASP A 70 -9.80 -4.44 -2.33
CA ASP A 70 -10.31 -3.06 -2.29
C ASP A 70 -10.96 -2.80 -0.92
N ALA A 71 -10.31 -1.97 -0.12
CA ALA A 71 -10.77 -1.65 1.23
C ALA A 71 -11.93 -0.64 1.25
N TRP A 72 -12.15 0.13 0.17
CA TRP A 72 -13.09 1.25 0.19
C TRP A 72 -14.54 0.89 0.58
N PRO A 73 -15.16 -0.16 -0.01
CA PRO A 73 -16.51 -0.57 0.40
C PRO A 73 -16.58 -1.02 1.87
N ALA A 74 -15.55 -1.76 2.32
CA ALA A 74 -15.48 -2.29 3.68
C ALA A 74 -15.29 -1.18 4.72
N ILE A 75 -14.45 -0.16 4.45
CA ILE A 75 -14.29 1.03 5.30
C ILE A 75 -15.66 1.67 5.57
N LYS A 76 -16.44 1.92 4.51
CA LYS A 76 -17.78 2.51 4.65
C LYS A 76 -18.71 1.67 5.50
N THR A 77 -18.70 0.35 5.28
CA THR A 77 -19.57 -0.58 6.01
C THR A 77 -19.18 -0.64 7.49
N GLN A 78 -17.89 -0.77 7.80
CA GLN A 78 -17.42 -0.91 9.18
C GLN A 78 -17.66 0.37 9.99
N VAL A 79 -17.29 1.51 9.45
CA VAL A 79 -17.51 2.79 10.15
C VAL A 79 -19.00 3.11 10.24
N GLY A 80 -19.78 2.83 9.19
CA GLY A 80 -21.23 3.00 9.20
C GLY A 80 -21.95 2.13 10.23
N SER A 81 -21.39 0.99 10.62
CA SER A 81 -21.91 0.13 11.70
C SER A 81 -21.70 0.72 13.10
N GLY A 82 -20.86 1.75 13.24
CA GLY A 82 -20.45 2.34 14.52
C GLY A 82 -19.54 1.48 15.38
N LYS A 83 -19.12 0.32 14.88
CA LYS A 83 -18.24 -0.64 15.58
C LYS A 83 -17.22 -1.27 14.60
N PRO A 84 -16.27 -0.48 14.09
CA PRO A 84 -15.23 -1.02 13.23
C PRO A 84 -14.38 -2.03 14.00
N ILE A 85 -13.92 -3.06 13.31
CA ILE A 85 -12.98 -4.06 13.85
C ILE A 85 -11.55 -3.85 13.33
N TRP A 86 -11.39 -3.02 12.31
CA TRP A 86 -10.09 -2.61 11.78
C TRP A 86 -9.60 -1.34 12.46
N ASP A 87 -8.30 -1.27 12.72
CA ASP A 87 -7.65 -0.08 13.25
C ASP A 87 -6.94 0.70 12.15
N VAL A 88 -6.02 0.06 11.44
CA VAL A 88 -5.16 0.68 10.42
C VAL A 88 -5.37 0.00 9.07
N VAL A 89 -5.56 0.80 8.04
CA VAL A 89 -5.71 0.31 6.67
C VAL A 89 -4.60 0.90 5.79
N ASP A 90 -3.91 0.02 5.07
CA ASP A 90 -3.05 0.36 3.95
C ASP A 90 -3.89 0.37 2.67
N THR A 91 -4.05 1.55 2.08
CA THR A 91 -4.93 1.75 0.93
C THR A 91 -4.43 2.91 0.06
N PRO A 92 -4.85 3.02 -1.21
CA PRO A 92 -4.51 4.19 -2.02
C PRO A 92 -4.78 5.51 -1.28
N THR A 93 -3.82 6.41 -1.31
CA THR A 93 -3.85 7.69 -0.58
C THR A 93 -5.14 8.48 -0.81
N GLY A 94 -5.70 8.42 -2.02
CA GLY A 94 -6.98 9.07 -2.34
C GLY A 94 -8.16 8.55 -1.50
N TYR A 95 -8.15 7.27 -1.10
CA TYR A 95 -9.20 6.72 -0.24
C TYR A 95 -9.10 7.23 1.20
N CYS A 96 -7.87 7.38 1.72
CA CYS A 96 -7.68 8.00 3.03
C CYS A 96 -8.16 9.46 3.05
N LEU A 97 -7.83 10.23 2.00
CA LEU A 97 -8.24 11.63 1.88
C LEU A 97 -9.77 11.75 1.78
N ARG A 98 -10.38 11.08 0.80
CA ARG A 98 -11.84 11.04 0.61
C ARG A 98 -12.57 10.53 1.86
N GLY A 99 -12.05 9.50 2.49
CA GLY A 99 -12.61 8.93 3.72
C GLY A 99 -12.55 9.92 4.89
N GLY A 100 -11.49 10.69 5.00
CA GLY A 100 -11.37 11.75 6.00
C GLY A 100 -12.39 12.87 5.80
N GLU A 101 -12.57 13.32 4.55
CA GLU A 101 -13.57 14.33 4.19
C GLU A 101 -15.01 13.86 4.43
N GLN A 102 -15.26 12.55 4.32
CA GLN A 102 -16.55 11.91 4.59
C GLN A 102 -16.72 11.47 6.06
N GLY A 103 -15.76 11.75 6.95
CA GLY A 103 -15.83 11.37 8.36
C GLY A 103 -15.63 9.88 8.63
N LEU A 104 -15.04 9.13 7.69
CA LEU A 104 -14.78 7.69 7.81
C LEU A 104 -13.38 7.36 8.32
N ILE A 105 -12.46 8.33 8.29
CA ILE A 105 -11.06 8.19 8.70
C ILE A 105 -10.75 9.22 9.78
N GLU A 106 -9.97 8.83 10.77
CA GLU A 106 -9.53 9.72 11.85
C GLU A 106 -8.57 10.79 11.32
N LYS A 107 -8.75 12.02 11.82
CA LYS A 107 -7.77 13.08 11.60
C LYS A 107 -6.53 12.80 12.44
N LEU A 108 -5.35 12.85 11.81
CA LEU A 108 -4.09 12.55 12.47
C LEU A 108 -3.57 13.78 13.25
N ASP A 109 -3.10 13.52 14.47
CA ASP A 109 -2.30 14.46 15.25
C ASP A 109 -0.81 14.15 15.01
N PHE A 110 -0.19 14.90 14.11
CA PHE A 110 1.22 14.70 13.76
C PHE A 110 2.22 14.98 14.91
N SER A 111 1.80 15.64 15.97
CA SER A 111 2.64 15.78 17.18
C SER A 111 2.91 14.43 17.85
N LYS A 112 2.04 13.45 17.61
CA LYS A 112 2.15 12.07 18.09
C LYS A 112 2.84 11.12 17.09
N ILE A 113 3.22 11.64 15.92
CA ILE A 113 3.84 10.87 14.82
C ILE A 113 5.15 11.58 14.39
N PRO A 114 6.18 11.63 15.26
CA PRO A 114 7.39 12.41 14.99
C PRO A 114 8.15 11.99 13.73
N ASN A 115 8.11 10.71 13.31
CA ASN A 115 8.72 10.25 12.07
C ASN A 115 8.10 10.89 10.82
N ALA A 116 6.86 11.37 10.90
CA ALA A 116 6.23 12.11 9.83
C ALA A 116 6.89 13.49 9.58
N ALA A 117 7.60 14.05 10.55
CA ALA A 117 8.27 15.35 10.41
C ALA A 117 9.36 15.34 9.31
N ALA A 118 9.95 14.17 9.03
CA ALA A 118 10.95 13.99 7.97
C ALA A 118 10.35 13.82 6.57
N MET A 119 9.03 13.65 6.49
CA MET A 119 8.36 13.42 5.22
C MET A 119 7.96 14.74 4.57
N PRO A 120 8.14 14.88 3.25
CA PRO A 120 7.63 16.03 2.51
C PRO A 120 6.13 16.26 2.77
N GLU A 121 5.68 17.50 2.77
CA GLU A 121 4.27 17.84 2.98
C GLU A 121 3.36 17.15 1.95
N ALA A 122 3.81 17.03 0.70
CA ALA A 122 3.09 16.33 -0.36
C ALA A 122 2.86 14.83 -0.08
N TYR A 123 3.57 14.24 0.89
CA TYR A 123 3.45 12.83 1.28
C TYR A 123 2.57 12.65 2.53
N ARG A 124 1.92 13.70 2.97
CA ARG A 124 1.01 13.70 4.11
C ARG A 124 -0.32 14.33 3.74
N THR A 125 -1.39 13.79 4.30
CA THR A 125 -2.70 14.45 4.29
C THR A 125 -3.15 14.65 5.74
N PRO A 126 -4.17 15.43 6.04
CA PRO A 126 -4.69 15.51 7.41
C PRO A 126 -5.14 14.17 8.00
N TYR A 127 -5.26 13.13 7.17
CA TYR A 127 -5.85 11.83 7.51
C TYR A 127 -4.93 10.65 7.29
N SER A 128 -3.74 10.86 6.70
CA SER A 128 -2.85 9.76 6.34
C SER A 128 -1.40 10.18 6.19
N VAL A 129 -0.50 9.19 6.21
CA VAL A 129 0.90 9.32 5.81
C VAL A 129 1.17 8.36 4.68
N SER A 130 1.87 8.81 3.63
CA SER A 130 2.33 7.92 2.56
C SER A 130 3.26 6.86 3.15
N TYR A 131 2.96 5.62 2.81
CA TYR A 131 3.61 4.46 3.38
C TYR A 131 4.63 3.85 2.41
N GLU A 132 4.26 3.76 1.15
CA GLU A 132 5.13 3.31 0.09
C GLU A 132 4.79 3.97 -1.24
N PHE A 133 5.74 3.89 -2.17
CA PHE A 133 5.57 4.32 -3.55
C PHE A 133 5.65 3.15 -4.51
N TYR A 134 4.75 3.15 -5.48
CA TYR A 134 4.74 2.28 -6.63
C TYR A 134 4.43 3.08 -7.90
N SER A 135 4.64 2.48 -9.06
CA SER A 135 4.35 3.15 -10.33
C SER A 135 3.48 2.29 -11.22
N SER A 136 2.50 2.92 -11.87
CA SER A 136 1.91 2.37 -13.08
C SER A 136 2.86 2.67 -14.24
N VAL A 137 3.39 1.62 -14.84
CA VAL A 137 4.44 1.67 -15.84
C VAL A 137 4.01 1.02 -17.15
N LEU A 138 4.64 1.40 -18.25
CA LEU A 138 4.61 0.65 -19.48
C LEU A 138 5.55 -0.54 -19.34
N ALA A 139 4.99 -1.74 -19.27
CA ALA A 139 5.72 -3.01 -19.26
C ALA A 139 5.54 -3.75 -20.58
N TYR A 140 6.55 -4.53 -20.98
CA TYR A 140 6.54 -5.20 -22.28
C TYR A 140 7.38 -6.49 -22.27
N SER A 141 7.07 -7.35 -23.24
CA SER A 141 7.82 -8.57 -23.52
C SER A 141 9.12 -8.27 -24.28
N GLN A 142 10.25 -8.65 -23.70
CA GLN A 142 11.56 -8.54 -24.38
C GLN A 142 11.68 -9.49 -25.59
N LYS A 143 10.82 -10.51 -25.66
CA LYS A 143 10.74 -11.39 -26.84
C LYS A 143 10.04 -10.70 -28.01
N SER A 144 8.97 -9.95 -27.74
CA SER A 144 8.22 -9.22 -28.76
C SER A 144 8.95 -7.96 -29.22
N PHE A 145 9.75 -7.36 -28.34
CA PHE A 145 10.51 -6.13 -28.62
C PHE A 145 12.00 -6.28 -28.29
N PRO A 146 12.76 -7.10 -29.06
CA PRO A 146 14.16 -7.40 -28.70
C PRO A 146 15.14 -6.27 -29.02
N GLN A 147 14.80 -5.34 -29.92
CA GLN A 147 15.71 -4.28 -30.37
C GLN A 147 15.09 -2.89 -30.26
N ASN A 148 13.81 -2.75 -30.58
CA ASN A 148 13.10 -1.47 -30.59
C ASN A 148 12.00 -1.51 -29.53
N ALA A 149 12.39 -1.26 -28.29
CA ALA A 149 11.50 -1.32 -27.15
C ALA A 149 10.60 -0.08 -27.05
N PRO A 150 9.29 -0.24 -26.73
CA PRO A 150 8.42 0.89 -26.45
C PRO A 150 8.89 1.59 -25.16
N ASN A 151 8.93 2.92 -25.17
CA ASN A 151 9.47 3.71 -24.05
C ASN A 151 8.58 4.90 -23.65
N SER A 152 7.40 5.00 -24.20
CA SER A 152 6.44 6.06 -23.89
C SER A 152 5.01 5.58 -24.05
N TRP A 153 4.04 6.31 -23.48
CA TRP A 153 2.64 6.00 -23.74
C TRP A 153 2.27 6.26 -25.20
N ALA A 154 2.91 7.22 -25.89
CA ALA A 154 2.75 7.40 -27.33
C ALA A 154 3.15 6.12 -28.11
N ASP A 155 4.24 5.46 -27.73
CA ASP A 155 4.62 4.17 -28.31
C ASP A 155 3.58 3.08 -28.02
N PHE A 156 2.99 3.05 -26.82
CA PHE A 156 1.90 2.11 -26.50
C PHE A 156 0.66 2.35 -27.38
N TRP A 157 0.37 3.58 -27.75
CA TRP A 157 -0.75 3.93 -28.65
C TRP A 157 -0.44 3.71 -30.13
N ASP A 158 0.83 3.71 -30.54
CA ASP A 158 1.25 3.50 -31.92
C ASP A 158 1.21 2.00 -32.30
N VAL A 159 0.03 1.53 -32.68
CA VAL A 159 -0.21 0.12 -33.04
C VAL A 159 0.48 -0.33 -34.33
N LYS A 160 0.96 0.65 -35.15
CA LYS A 160 1.69 0.37 -36.40
C LYS A 160 3.17 0.17 -36.12
N LYS A 161 3.77 1.08 -35.35
CA LYS A 161 5.20 1.01 -35.01
C LYS A 161 5.49 -0.09 -33.98
N PHE A 162 4.60 -0.28 -33.03
CA PHE A 162 4.69 -1.31 -31.99
C PHE A 162 3.49 -2.26 -32.08
N PRO A 163 3.47 -3.18 -33.05
CA PRO A 163 2.38 -4.15 -33.18
C PRO A 163 2.38 -5.12 -31.99
N GLY A 164 1.22 -5.74 -31.72
CA GLY A 164 1.06 -6.72 -30.66
C GLY A 164 -0.14 -6.45 -29.78
N ARG A 165 -0.45 -7.41 -28.91
CA ARG A 165 -1.58 -7.39 -28.00
C ARG A 165 -1.29 -6.51 -26.80
N ARG A 166 -2.29 -5.77 -26.34
CA ARG A 166 -2.15 -4.78 -25.28
C ARG A 166 -3.16 -4.98 -24.17
N ALA A 167 -2.77 -4.65 -22.94
CA ALA A 167 -3.70 -4.58 -21.83
C ALA A 167 -3.57 -3.25 -21.08
N LEU A 168 -4.72 -2.73 -20.68
CA LEU A 168 -4.84 -1.56 -19.79
C LEU A 168 -5.62 -1.94 -18.53
N ARG A 169 -5.49 -1.12 -17.50
CA ARG A 169 -6.27 -1.26 -16.28
C ARG A 169 -7.73 -0.87 -16.51
N ASN A 170 -8.66 -1.69 -16.06
CA ASN A 170 -10.08 -1.34 -16.01
C ASN A 170 -10.35 -0.38 -14.84
N HIS A 171 -9.74 0.78 -14.88
CA HIS A 171 -9.91 1.83 -13.89
C HIS A 171 -9.44 3.18 -14.47
N PRO A 172 -10.11 4.32 -14.21
CA PRO A 172 -9.70 5.60 -14.77
C PRO A 172 -8.38 6.11 -14.20
N ILE A 173 -8.10 5.88 -12.90
CA ILE A 173 -6.87 6.30 -12.22
C ILE A 173 -5.66 5.64 -12.90
N ALA A 174 -4.67 6.42 -13.22
CA ALA A 174 -3.48 6.14 -14.02
C ALA A 174 -3.77 5.95 -15.52
N THR A 175 -4.94 5.47 -15.91
CA THR A 175 -5.28 5.23 -17.31
C THR A 175 -5.59 6.54 -18.06
N LEU A 176 -6.25 7.52 -17.41
CA LEU A 176 -6.47 8.85 -18.00
C LEU A 176 -5.15 9.64 -18.11
N GLU A 177 -4.27 9.54 -17.12
CA GLU A 177 -2.93 10.13 -17.17
C GLU A 177 -2.11 9.57 -18.33
N ALA A 178 -2.09 8.23 -18.48
CA ALA A 178 -1.40 7.58 -19.58
C ALA A 178 -1.95 8.03 -20.95
N ALA A 179 -3.27 8.14 -21.08
CA ALA A 179 -3.90 8.63 -22.31
C ALA A 179 -3.50 10.08 -22.64
N LEU A 180 -3.45 10.96 -21.66
CA LEU A 180 -2.99 12.34 -21.84
C LEU A 180 -1.51 12.41 -22.24
N MET A 181 -0.65 11.60 -21.60
CA MET A 181 0.76 11.53 -21.99
C MET A 181 0.94 10.92 -23.38
N ALA A 182 0.11 9.95 -23.77
CA ALA A 182 0.09 9.42 -25.13
C ALA A 182 -0.32 10.49 -26.18
N ASP A 183 -1.12 11.48 -25.75
CA ASP A 183 -1.52 12.63 -26.57
C ASP A 183 -0.59 13.84 -26.41
N GLY A 184 0.61 13.65 -25.86
CA GLY A 184 1.70 14.63 -25.81
C GLY A 184 1.66 15.58 -24.62
N VAL A 185 0.82 15.36 -23.60
CA VAL A 185 0.87 16.16 -22.36
C VAL A 185 2.09 15.74 -21.55
N ALA A 186 2.91 16.70 -21.15
CA ALA A 186 4.08 16.41 -20.32
C ALA A 186 3.69 15.93 -18.92
N PRO A 187 4.47 15.03 -18.28
CA PRO A 187 4.16 14.47 -16.97
C PRO A 187 3.90 15.50 -15.87
N ASP A 188 4.60 16.62 -15.89
CA ASP A 188 4.46 17.73 -14.94
C ASP A 188 3.30 18.70 -15.25
N LYS A 189 2.55 18.48 -16.34
CA LYS A 189 1.46 19.32 -16.82
C LYS A 189 0.11 18.60 -16.88
N LEU A 190 0.01 17.41 -16.28
CA LEU A 190 -1.20 16.61 -16.36
C LEU A 190 -2.38 17.22 -15.60
N TYR A 191 -2.13 17.83 -14.45
CA TYR A 191 -3.22 18.27 -13.58
C TYR A 191 -3.48 19.79 -13.66
N PRO A 192 -4.76 20.18 -13.65
CA PRO A 192 -5.97 19.34 -13.65
C PRO A 192 -6.11 18.53 -14.94
N LEU A 193 -6.58 17.26 -14.85
CA LEU A 193 -6.73 16.42 -16.04
C LEU A 193 -7.78 16.99 -17.00
N ASP A 194 -7.42 17.07 -18.28
CA ASP A 194 -8.39 17.27 -19.37
C ASP A 194 -9.11 15.94 -19.64
N VAL A 195 -10.22 15.73 -18.93
CA VAL A 195 -10.98 14.49 -18.95
C VAL A 195 -11.55 14.18 -20.35
N ASP A 196 -12.01 15.20 -21.09
CA ASP A 196 -12.57 15.01 -22.43
C ASP A 196 -11.50 14.55 -23.41
N ARG A 197 -10.34 15.18 -23.38
CA ARG A 197 -9.18 14.82 -24.17
C ARG A 197 -8.68 13.40 -23.85
N ALA A 198 -8.61 13.04 -22.58
CA ALA A 198 -8.20 11.72 -22.15
C ALA A 198 -9.14 10.60 -22.67
N PHE A 199 -10.46 10.78 -22.54
CA PHE A 199 -11.42 9.81 -23.05
C PHE A 199 -11.42 9.71 -24.58
N LYS A 200 -11.29 10.86 -25.29
CA LYS A 200 -11.13 10.84 -26.73
C LYS A 200 -9.90 10.02 -27.17
N LYS A 201 -8.79 10.18 -26.45
CA LYS A 201 -7.57 9.40 -26.70
C LYS A 201 -7.74 7.92 -26.39
N LEU A 202 -8.51 7.59 -25.35
CA LEU A 202 -8.85 6.19 -25.02
C LEU A 202 -9.76 5.53 -26.07
N GLU A 203 -10.68 6.28 -26.67
CA GLU A 203 -11.52 5.76 -27.79
C GLU A 203 -10.68 5.30 -28.97
N GLU A 204 -9.54 5.95 -29.25
CA GLU A 204 -8.63 5.55 -30.34
C GLU A 204 -7.99 4.19 -30.09
N ILE A 205 -7.57 3.90 -28.84
CA ILE A 205 -6.86 2.65 -28.50
C ILE A 205 -7.78 1.52 -28.08
N LYS A 206 -9.00 1.81 -27.65
CA LYS A 206 -9.95 0.83 -27.10
C LYS A 206 -10.15 -0.41 -28.01
N PRO A 207 -10.28 -0.28 -29.37
CA PRO A 207 -10.40 -1.43 -30.26
C PRO A 207 -9.15 -2.34 -30.31
N HIS A 208 -8.01 -1.83 -29.82
CA HIS A 208 -6.73 -2.54 -29.83
C HIS A 208 -6.35 -3.10 -28.45
N ILE A 209 -7.19 -2.89 -27.43
CA ILE A 209 -6.97 -3.46 -26.10
C ILE A 209 -7.54 -4.87 -26.05
N THR A 210 -6.65 -5.84 -25.85
CA THR A 210 -7.01 -7.26 -25.75
C THR A 210 -7.66 -7.56 -24.40
N VAL A 211 -7.13 -6.98 -23.31
CA VAL A 211 -7.62 -7.23 -21.96
C VAL A 211 -7.66 -5.93 -21.14
N TRP A 212 -8.79 -5.70 -20.50
CA TRP A 212 -8.94 -4.69 -19.44
C TRP A 212 -8.83 -5.40 -18.10
N TRP A 213 -7.63 -5.38 -17.49
CA TRP A 213 -7.36 -6.11 -16.27
C TRP A 213 -7.89 -5.40 -15.01
N THR A 214 -8.21 -6.17 -13.97
CA THR A 214 -8.81 -5.68 -12.72
C THR A 214 -7.95 -5.92 -11.49
N SER A 215 -6.91 -6.75 -11.57
CA SER A 215 -5.99 -6.99 -10.46
C SER A 215 -4.52 -6.92 -10.92
N GLY A 216 -3.63 -6.45 -10.02
CA GLY A 216 -2.21 -6.34 -10.33
C GLY A 216 -1.55 -7.70 -10.64
N ALA A 217 -2.02 -8.78 -10.01
CA ALA A 217 -1.54 -10.13 -10.33
C ALA A 217 -1.90 -10.51 -11.77
N GLN A 218 -3.13 -10.22 -12.21
CA GLN A 218 -3.57 -10.47 -13.58
C GLN A 218 -2.68 -9.74 -14.59
N SER A 219 -2.35 -8.45 -14.35
CA SER A 219 -1.54 -7.68 -15.30
C SER A 219 -0.15 -8.28 -15.56
N ALA A 220 0.51 -8.75 -14.51
CA ALA A 220 1.82 -9.39 -14.63
C ALA A 220 1.73 -10.78 -15.27
N GLN A 221 0.68 -11.54 -14.93
CA GLN A 221 0.45 -12.88 -15.49
C GLN A 221 0.18 -12.85 -16.99
N LEU A 222 -0.67 -11.93 -17.47
CA LEU A 222 -0.92 -11.73 -18.89
C LEU A 222 0.36 -11.52 -19.70
N LEU A 223 1.31 -10.76 -19.13
CA LEU A 223 2.60 -10.51 -19.77
C LEU A 223 3.54 -11.72 -19.68
N ASN A 224 3.58 -12.40 -18.52
CA ASN A 224 4.40 -13.59 -18.28
C ASN A 224 4.00 -14.75 -19.21
N ASP A 225 2.70 -14.99 -19.36
CA ASP A 225 2.16 -16.07 -20.17
C ASP A 225 2.18 -15.76 -21.68
N GLY A 226 2.59 -14.52 -22.02
CA GLY A 226 2.61 -14.06 -23.40
C GLY A 226 1.22 -13.88 -24.01
N GLU A 227 0.20 -13.65 -23.19
CA GLU A 227 -1.14 -13.31 -23.66
C GLU A 227 -1.21 -11.89 -24.21
N VAL A 228 -0.32 -11.00 -23.70
CA VAL A 228 -0.11 -9.65 -24.21
C VAL A 228 1.37 -9.37 -24.40
N ASP A 229 1.68 -8.44 -25.30
CA ASP A 229 3.03 -8.03 -25.64
C ASP A 229 3.43 -6.74 -24.90
N MET A 230 2.45 -5.91 -24.55
CA MET A 230 2.57 -4.69 -23.74
C MET A 230 1.42 -4.58 -22.75
N VAL A 231 1.70 -4.01 -21.58
CA VAL A 231 0.68 -3.79 -20.56
C VAL A 231 1.01 -2.57 -19.69
N MET A 232 -0.01 -1.79 -19.32
CA MET A 232 0.07 -0.97 -18.14
C MET A 232 0.04 -1.89 -16.92
N ALA A 233 1.07 -1.86 -16.09
CA ALA A 233 1.15 -2.69 -14.89
C ALA A 233 1.82 -1.96 -13.73
N TRP A 234 1.69 -2.47 -12.52
CA TRP A 234 2.45 -1.97 -11.38
C TRP A 234 3.86 -2.56 -11.40
N ASN A 235 4.87 -1.69 -11.28
CA ASN A 235 6.28 -2.06 -11.40
C ASN A 235 6.67 -3.26 -10.53
N GLY A 236 6.27 -3.32 -9.27
CA GLY A 236 6.60 -4.43 -8.37
C GLY A 236 6.03 -5.78 -8.82
N ARG A 237 4.89 -5.79 -9.52
CA ARG A 237 4.30 -7.02 -10.07
C ARG A 237 5.09 -7.53 -11.27
N VAL A 238 5.53 -6.62 -12.15
CA VAL A 238 6.39 -6.97 -13.30
C VAL A 238 7.75 -7.46 -12.83
N SER A 239 8.34 -6.75 -11.86
CA SER A 239 9.63 -7.16 -11.26
C SER A 239 9.57 -8.55 -10.63
N ALA A 240 8.45 -8.92 -9.99
CA ALA A 240 8.29 -10.23 -9.38
C ALA A 240 8.40 -11.35 -10.43
N VAL A 241 7.62 -11.28 -11.50
CA VAL A 241 7.66 -12.30 -12.57
C VAL A 241 8.97 -12.27 -13.37
N ALA A 242 9.62 -11.11 -13.50
CA ALA A 242 10.94 -11.01 -14.12
C ALA A 242 12.01 -11.72 -13.28
N LYS A 243 11.97 -11.61 -11.94
CA LYS A 243 12.86 -12.35 -11.02
C LYS A 243 12.65 -13.86 -11.08
N GLU A 244 11.45 -14.31 -11.40
CA GLU A 244 11.10 -15.71 -11.63
C GLU A 244 11.55 -16.22 -13.01
N GLY A 245 12.16 -15.36 -13.83
CA GLY A 245 12.78 -15.73 -15.12
C GLY A 245 11.97 -15.34 -16.36
N ALA A 246 10.81 -14.68 -16.20
CA ALA A 246 10.05 -14.15 -17.31
C ALA A 246 10.87 -13.12 -18.10
N LYS A 247 10.82 -13.20 -19.45
CA LYS A 247 11.51 -12.25 -20.34
C LYS A 247 10.66 -10.99 -20.55
N VAL A 248 10.46 -10.28 -19.45
CA VAL A 248 9.65 -9.05 -19.38
C VAL A 248 10.43 -7.94 -18.69
N THR A 249 10.07 -6.71 -18.99
CA THR A 249 10.66 -5.53 -18.37
C THR A 249 9.70 -4.34 -18.45
N PHE A 250 10.08 -3.20 -17.92
CA PHE A 250 9.30 -1.96 -17.96
C PHE A 250 10.19 -0.73 -18.02
N THR A 251 9.60 0.42 -18.27
CA THR A 251 10.28 1.73 -18.20
C THR A 251 9.62 2.62 -17.17
N TYR A 252 10.42 3.43 -16.45
CA TYR A 252 9.91 4.51 -15.61
C TYR A 252 9.62 5.80 -16.42
N ASN A 253 10.04 5.86 -17.69
CA ASN A 253 9.73 7.04 -18.50
C ASN A 253 8.22 7.20 -18.67
N GLN A 254 7.70 8.36 -18.28
CA GLN A 254 6.26 8.63 -18.22
C GLN A 254 5.46 7.67 -17.31
N GLY A 255 6.12 6.97 -16.37
CA GLY A 255 5.42 6.23 -15.33
C GLY A 255 4.50 7.17 -14.52
N ILE A 256 3.50 6.62 -13.87
CA ILE A 256 2.65 7.36 -12.95
C ILE A 256 3.00 6.92 -11.54
N LEU A 257 3.73 7.78 -10.81
CA LEU A 257 4.16 7.54 -9.44
C LEU A 257 2.99 7.72 -8.49
N GLN A 258 2.69 6.69 -7.74
CA GLN A 258 1.56 6.59 -6.84
C GLN A 258 2.03 6.16 -5.46
N SER A 259 1.24 6.45 -4.43
CA SER A 259 1.50 5.93 -3.08
C SER A 259 0.27 5.23 -2.51
N THR A 260 0.51 4.22 -1.68
CA THR A 260 -0.43 3.86 -0.65
C THR A 260 -0.13 4.68 0.61
N SER A 261 -1.12 4.77 1.47
CA SER A 261 -1.03 5.46 2.75
C SER A 261 -1.62 4.62 3.85
N LEU A 262 -1.08 4.82 5.04
CA LEU A 262 -1.71 4.32 6.26
C LEU A 262 -2.70 5.34 6.78
N CYS A 263 -3.92 4.89 7.04
CA CYS A 263 -4.95 5.67 7.72
C CYS A 263 -5.66 4.85 8.80
N ILE A 264 -6.23 5.55 9.79
CA ILE A 264 -6.92 4.95 10.93
C ILE A 264 -8.42 5.13 10.73
N LEU A 265 -9.20 4.06 10.89
CA LEU A 265 -10.65 4.15 10.75
C LEU A 265 -11.24 5.03 11.86
N LYS A 266 -12.27 5.78 11.51
CA LYS A 266 -13.06 6.54 12.49
C LYS A 266 -13.71 5.58 13.49
N GLY A 267 -13.44 5.78 14.78
CA GLY A 267 -13.90 4.89 15.85
C GLY A 267 -13.10 3.59 15.99
N ALA A 268 -11.87 3.53 15.47
CA ALA A 268 -10.96 2.40 15.62
C ALA A 268 -10.86 1.96 17.10
N PRO A 269 -10.98 0.66 17.40
CA PRO A 269 -11.04 0.18 18.78
C PRO A 269 -9.74 0.41 19.57
N ASN A 270 -8.59 0.53 18.88
CA ASN A 270 -7.27 0.63 19.52
C ASN A 270 -6.50 1.87 19.03
N LEU A 271 -7.15 3.04 19.02
CA LEU A 271 -6.64 4.29 18.44
C LEU A 271 -5.21 4.64 18.89
N ASP A 272 -4.92 4.60 20.19
CA ASP A 272 -3.60 4.97 20.70
C ASP A 272 -2.48 4.02 20.23
N ALA A 273 -2.77 2.72 20.17
CA ALA A 273 -1.85 1.73 19.63
C ALA A 273 -1.67 1.92 18.10
N ALA A 274 -2.75 2.22 17.38
CA ALA A 274 -2.73 2.51 15.95
C ALA A 274 -1.86 3.74 15.63
N VAL A 275 -1.97 4.82 16.38
CA VAL A 275 -1.14 6.03 16.20
C VAL A 275 0.34 5.72 16.45
N LYS A 276 0.67 4.97 17.51
CA LYS A 276 2.05 4.53 17.77
C LYS A 276 2.57 3.64 16.64
N PHE A 277 1.74 2.72 16.15
CA PHE A 277 2.09 1.88 15.02
C PHE A 277 2.35 2.69 13.74
N LEU A 278 1.53 3.70 13.42
CA LEU A 278 1.79 4.58 12.28
C LEU A 278 3.18 5.21 12.36
N ASN A 279 3.59 5.68 13.54
CA ASN A 279 4.92 6.25 13.72
C ASN A 279 6.04 5.24 13.46
N GLU A 280 5.89 4.01 13.96
CA GLU A 280 6.87 2.93 13.71
C GLU A 280 6.88 2.46 12.27
N ALA A 281 5.72 2.35 11.64
CA ALA A 281 5.60 1.89 10.26
C ALA A 281 6.30 2.82 9.24
N ILE A 282 6.45 4.10 9.58
CA ILE A 282 7.18 5.08 8.77
C ILE A 282 8.58 5.42 9.34
N ASP A 283 9.07 4.65 10.30
CA ASP A 283 10.46 4.74 10.75
C ASP A 283 11.40 4.49 9.57
N PRO A 284 12.44 5.34 9.36
CA PRO A 284 13.34 5.21 8.22
C PRO A 284 13.98 3.82 8.07
N VAL A 285 14.33 3.15 9.18
CA VAL A 285 14.96 1.83 9.15
C VAL A 285 13.95 0.76 8.74
N HIS A 286 12.74 0.78 9.30
CA HIS A 286 11.68 -0.14 8.91
C HIS A 286 11.32 0.04 7.43
N GLN A 287 11.15 1.28 7.00
CA GLN A 287 10.87 1.63 5.61
C GLN A 287 12.00 1.20 4.65
N ALA A 288 13.25 1.25 5.09
CA ALA A 288 14.40 0.82 4.29
C ALA A 288 14.46 -0.70 4.08
N ASN A 289 13.83 -1.49 4.95
CA ASN A 289 13.77 -2.94 4.80
C ASN A 289 12.71 -3.39 3.78
N LEU A 290 11.62 -2.63 3.58
CA LEU A 290 10.55 -3.01 2.65
C LEU A 290 11.04 -3.26 1.21
N PRO A 291 11.87 -2.39 0.61
CA PRO A 291 12.44 -2.61 -0.72
C PRO A 291 13.32 -3.87 -0.87
N LEU A 292 13.76 -4.47 0.22
CA LEU A 292 14.53 -5.73 0.14
C LEU A 292 13.64 -6.93 -0.22
N HIS A 293 12.33 -6.80 -0.02
CA HIS A 293 11.36 -7.87 -0.22
C HIS A 293 10.44 -7.63 -1.42
N ILE A 294 10.21 -6.35 -1.81
CA ILE A 294 9.38 -5.99 -2.95
C ILE A 294 9.94 -4.74 -3.63
N ASP A 295 9.74 -4.60 -4.96
CA ASP A 295 10.25 -3.48 -5.74
C ASP A 295 9.35 -2.24 -5.64
N TYR A 296 9.01 -1.87 -4.40
CA TYR A 296 8.32 -0.63 -4.07
C TYR A 296 9.25 0.29 -3.28
N GLY A 297 9.05 1.58 -3.43
CA GLY A 297 9.90 2.57 -2.79
C GLY A 297 9.38 2.97 -1.41
N PRO A 298 10.26 3.33 -0.47
CA PRO A 298 9.86 3.79 0.85
C PRO A 298 9.07 5.10 0.77
N GLY A 299 8.08 5.26 1.64
CA GLY A 299 7.34 6.51 1.83
C GLY A 299 8.15 7.58 2.54
N ASN A 300 9.03 7.17 3.46
CA ASN A 300 9.93 8.09 4.15
C ASN A 300 11.26 8.22 3.39
N PRO A 301 11.61 9.40 2.83
CA PRO A 301 12.82 9.57 2.04
C PRO A 301 14.12 9.34 2.83
N LYS A 302 14.12 9.51 4.14
CA LYS A 302 15.28 9.19 4.99
C LYS A 302 15.63 7.70 5.00
N ALA A 303 14.77 6.83 4.52
CA ALA A 303 15.07 5.42 4.34
C ALA A 303 16.27 5.20 3.40
N PHE A 304 16.45 6.05 2.38
CA PHE A 304 17.59 6.00 1.47
C PHE A 304 18.91 6.40 2.14
N GLU A 305 18.87 7.14 3.24
CA GLU A 305 20.03 7.62 3.99
C GLU A 305 20.52 6.60 5.05
N THR A 306 19.73 5.57 5.34
CA THR A 306 20.04 4.58 6.39
C THR A 306 21.22 3.66 6.06
N GLY A 307 21.63 3.58 4.79
CA GLY A 307 22.63 2.62 4.30
C GLY A 307 22.13 1.18 4.15
N VAL A 308 20.87 0.90 4.49
CA VAL A 308 20.22 -0.42 4.30
C VAL A 308 19.95 -0.65 2.80
N ILE A 309 19.36 0.34 2.13
CA ILE A 309 19.13 0.30 0.68
C ILE A 309 20.44 0.63 -0.02
N LYS A 310 21.05 -0.37 -0.66
CA LYS A 310 22.27 -0.17 -1.44
C LYS A 310 21.99 0.62 -2.73
N PRO A 311 22.98 1.35 -3.29
CA PRO A 311 22.78 2.16 -4.49
C PRO A 311 22.17 1.40 -5.67
N GLU A 312 22.62 0.16 -5.90
CA GLU A 312 22.12 -0.69 -7.00
C GLU A 312 20.63 -1.04 -6.78
N ARG A 313 20.24 -1.19 -5.52
CA ARG A 313 18.84 -1.43 -5.16
C ARG A 313 18.01 -0.17 -5.28
N ALA A 314 18.52 0.96 -4.81
CA ALA A 314 17.85 2.26 -4.92
C ALA A 314 17.51 2.58 -6.38
N ALA A 315 18.45 2.37 -7.32
CA ALA A 315 18.26 2.63 -8.74
C ALA A 315 17.08 1.83 -9.38
N GLN A 316 16.62 0.77 -8.74
CA GLN A 316 15.48 -0.03 -9.20
C GLN A 316 14.12 0.45 -8.65
N LEU A 317 14.13 1.39 -7.71
CA LEU A 317 12.93 1.79 -6.99
C LEU A 317 12.23 2.98 -7.66
N PRO A 318 10.88 3.03 -7.66
CA PRO A 318 10.13 4.08 -8.32
C PRO A 318 10.33 5.46 -7.68
N SER A 319 10.51 5.53 -6.36
CA SER A 319 10.71 6.78 -5.61
C SER A 319 12.18 7.23 -5.51
N GLU A 320 13.12 6.51 -6.12
CA GLU A 320 14.48 7.00 -6.27
C GLU A 320 14.46 8.30 -7.11
N PRO A 321 15.18 9.37 -6.70
CA PRO A 321 15.03 10.70 -7.31
C PRO A 321 15.17 10.73 -8.84
N ALA A 322 16.12 10.01 -9.42
CA ALA A 322 16.31 9.97 -10.87
C ALA A 322 15.20 9.21 -11.61
N ASN A 323 14.55 8.24 -10.96
CA ASN A 323 13.38 7.56 -11.50
C ASN A 323 12.11 8.39 -11.30
N ALA A 324 11.94 8.98 -10.12
CA ALA A 324 10.80 9.85 -9.83
C ALA A 324 10.71 11.03 -10.80
N ALA A 325 11.84 11.65 -11.17
CA ALA A 325 11.91 12.77 -12.10
C ALA A 325 11.42 12.45 -13.53
N LYS A 326 11.34 11.18 -13.92
CA LYS A 326 10.83 10.72 -15.23
C LYS A 326 9.32 10.49 -15.25
N GLN A 327 8.67 10.59 -14.11
CA GLN A 327 7.30 10.15 -13.89
C GLN A 327 6.37 11.30 -13.60
N ALA A 328 5.09 11.08 -13.84
CA ALA A 328 4.04 11.98 -13.36
C ALA A 328 3.72 11.62 -11.90
N LEU A 329 3.65 12.60 -11.02
CA LEU A 329 3.15 12.38 -9.66
C LEU A 329 1.62 12.42 -9.65
N MET A 330 1.01 11.38 -9.09
CA MET A 330 -0.44 11.29 -8.92
C MET A 330 -0.98 12.41 -8.03
N SER A 331 -1.99 13.14 -8.50
CA SER A 331 -2.68 14.14 -7.68
C SER A 331 -3.90 13.52 -7.00
N TYR A 332 -3.75 13.08 -5.77
CA TYR A 332 -4.87 12.54 -4.99
C TYR A 332 -5.92 13.61 -4.65
N ALA A 333 -5.50 14.87 -4.48
CA ALA A 333 -6.42 15.99 -4.28
C ALA A 333 -7.36 16.17 -5.48
N TRP A 334 -6.83 16.05 -6.71
CA TRP A 334 -7.66 16.10 -7.92
C TRP A 334 -8.62 14.89 -7.99
N TRP A 335 -8.11 13.68 -7.74
CA TRP A 335 -8.94 12.46 -7.78
C TRP A 335 -10.03 12.43 -6.70
N SER A 336 -9.81 13.09 -5.57
CA SER A 336 -10.81 13.24 -4.50
C SER A 336 -11.78 14.41 -4.72
N SER A 337 -11.57 15.23 -5.76
CA SER A 337 -12.44 16.36 -6.09
C SER A 337 -13.70 15.90 -6.85
N PRO A 338 -14.73 16.76 -6.97
CA PRO A 338 -15.92 16.49 -7.80
C PRO A 338 -15.58 16.16 -9.26
N GLN A 339 -14.50 16.72 -9.81
CA GLN A 339 -14.03 16.43 -11.17
C GLN A 339 -13.50 14.98 -11.26
N GLY A 340 -12.72 14.54 -10.28
CA GLY A 340 -12.22 13.16 -10.20
C GLY A 340 -13.36 12.15 -10.06
N GLU A 341 -14.33 12.43 -9.17
CA GLU A 341 -15.55 11.60 -9.05
C GLU A 341 -16.37 11.56 -10.35
N GLY A 342 -16.45 12.69 -11.06
CA GLY A 342 -17.08 12.76 -12.38
C GLY A 342 -16.38 11.87 -13.41
N ALA A 343 -15.05 11.85 -13.39
CA ALA A 343 -14.24 10.99 -14.26
C ALA A 343 -14.45 9.50 -13.94
N GLU A 344 -14.54 9.12 -12.66
CA GLU A 344 -14.86 7.74 -12.25
C GLU A 344 -16.25 7.30 -12.75
N LYS A 345 -17.27 8.14 -12.62
CA LYS A 345 -18.62 7.86 -13.15
C LYS A 345 -18.62 7.73 -14.68
N ARG A 346 -17.90 8.60 -15.37
CA ARG A 346 -17.76 8.54 -16.84
C ARG A 346 -17.04 7.27 -17.31
N TRP A 347 -16.05 6.78 -16.54
CA TRP A 347 -15.37 5.54 -16.82
C TRP A 347 -16.32 4.34 -16.89
N ALA A 348 -17.25 4.24 -15.95
CA ALA A 348 -18.25 3.18 -15.96
C ALA A 348 -19.07 3.16 -17.27
N ALA A 349 -19.49 4.35 -17.75
CA ALA A 349 -20.20 4.49 -19.01
C ALA A 349 -19.31 4.21 -20.23
N PHE A 350 -18.02 4.58 -20.18
CA PHE A 350 -17.05 4.27 -21.24
C PHE A 350 -16.83 2.76 -21.40
N MET A 351 -16.78 2.01 -20.31
CA MET A 351 -16.57 0.55 -20.36
C MET A 351 -17.78 -0.22 -20.84
N GLN A 352 -18.99 0.35 -20.76
CA GLN A 352 -20.24 -0.28 -21.23
C GLN A 352 -20.47 -0.15 -22.77
N LYS A 353 -19.80 0.76 -23.43
CA LYS A 353 -19.81 0.93 -24.89
C LYS A 353 -18.85 -0.05 -25.56
#